data_16cbff25d9625ebcfeaacb3e2535599b
#
_entry.id   16cbff25d9625ebcfeaacb3e2535599b
#
_cell.length_a   1.000
_cell.length_b   1.000
_cell.length_c   1.000
_cell.angle_alpha   90.00
_cell.angle_beta   90.00
_cell.angle_gamma   90.00
#
_symmetry.space_group_name_H-M   'P 1'
#
loop_
_entity.id
_entity.type
_entity.pdbx_description
1 polymer ?
#
loop_
_entity_poly.entity_id
_entity_poly.type
_entity_poly.pdbx_seq_one_letter_code
_entity_poly.pdbx_strand_id
1 'polypeptide(L)'
;TSMVYVSHDLGAIAQVCDRVIVMYAGEIVLEGPVRKILKEPIHPYTHGLLKSIPKLSLDGLPDSMPGTQPQPGHVGEGCSFYNRCNISDEKCKATAPKLDYVKKIDTYVRCFHHHKVTTEKDKNISSNNSQEKKIDINEILNLTDISISYAKQSFLDQMFNKITDSNPTVKDININIKKGETIALVGESGSGKSTILKSIAGL
;
A
#
# COMPACT_ATOMS: atom_id res chain seq x y z
N THR A 1 17.47 -7.93 14.86
CA THR A 1 16.03 -7.95 15.16
C THR A 1 15.27 -7.44 13.96
N SER A 2 14.20 -8.13 13.57
CA SER A 2 13.29 -7.66 12.51
C SER A 2 12.16 -6.86 13.15
N MET A 3 11.65 -5.85 12.44
CA MET A 3 10.64 -4.94 12.98
C MET A 3 9.60 -4.62 11.92
N VAL A 4 8.33 -4.54 12.32
CA VAL A 4 7.25 -3.92 11.55
C VAL A 4 6.91 -2.58 12.19
N TYR A 5 7.11 -1.50 11.44
CA TYR A 5 6.88 -0.14 11.88
C TYR A 5 5.65 0.46 11.20
N VAL A 6 4.66 0.88 11.97
CA VAL A 6 3.44 1.50 11.45
C VAL A 6 3.48 2.99 11.74
N SER A 7 3.48 3.80 10.69
CA SER A 7 3.50 5.26 10.81
C SER A 7 2.78 5.93 9.63
N HIS A 8 2.39 7.17 9.82
CA HIS A 8 2.00 8.11 8.76
C HIS A 8 3.13 9.10 8.44
N ASP A 9 4.20 9.09 9.22
CA ASP A 9 5.37 9.95 9.01
C ASP A 9 6.38 9.26 8.08
N LEU A 10 6.35 9.64 6.81
CA LEU A 10 7.26 9.13 5.78
C LEU A 10 8.71 9.58 6.00
N GLY A 11 8.94 10.69 6.71
CA GLY A 11 10.29 11.15 7.05
C GLY A 11 10.98 10.23 8.04
N ALA A 12 10.28 9.81 9.10
CA ALA A 12 10.77 8.83 10.05
C ALA A 12 11.02 7.46 9.39
N ILE A 13 10.08 7.02 8.54
CA ILE A 13 10.18 5.76 7.79
C ILE A 13 11.42 5.74 6.90
N ALA A 14 11.73 6.86 6.23
CA ALA A 14 12.88 6.98 5.35
C ALA A 14 14.23 6.73 6.07
N GLN A 15 14.28 6.98 7.37
CA GLN A 15 15.50 6.87 8.18
C GLN A 15 15.72 5.47 8.77
N VAL A 16 14.64 4.75 9.11
CA VAL A 16 14.74 3.52 9.91
C VAL A 16 14.31 2.25 9.17
N CYS A 17 13.58 2.37 8.05
CA CYS A 17 13.03 1.22 7.36
C CYS A 17 13.80 0.88 6.08
N ASP A 18 13.93 -0.42 5.81
CA ASP A 18 14.52 -0.93 4.56
C ASP A 18 13.47 -0.96 3.44
N ARG A 19 12.26 -1.39 3.77
CA ARG A 19 11.15 -1.60 2.86
C ARG A 19 9.88 -0.91 3.38
N VAL A 20 9.07 -0.40 2.47
CA VAL A 20 7.78 0.20 2.80
C VAL A 20 6.65 -0.48 2.04
N ILE A 21 5.56 -0.70 2.75
CA ILE A 21 4.29 -1.19 2.22
C ILE A 21 3.27 -0.06 2.38
N VAL A 22 2.71 0.39 1.27
CA VAL A 22 1.68 1.43 1.24
C VAL A 22 0.30 0.79 1.11
N MET A 23 -0.59 1.11 2.03
CA MET A 23 -1.94 0.57 2.10
C MET A 23 -2.99 1.63 1.81
N TYR A 24 -4.03 1.25 1.07
CA TYR A 24 -5.22 2.05 0.80
C TYR A 24 -6.48 1.18 0.84
N ALA A 25 -7.49 1.59 1.60
CA ALA A 25 -8.79 0.91 1.70
C ALA A 25 -8.71 -0.62 1.89
N GLY A 26 -7.78 -1.10 2.73
CA GLY A 26 -7.59 -2.52 3.05
C GLY A 26 -6.72 -3.30 2.07
N GLU A 27 -6.16 -2.65 1.05
CA GLU A 27 -5.31 -3.29 0.02
C GLU A 27 -3.88 -2.76 0.05
N ILE A 28 -2.92 -3.60 -0.30
CA ILE A 28 -1.56 -3.14 -0.61
C ILE A 28 -1.58 -2.54 -2.01
N VAL A 29 -1.23 -1.26 -2.13
CA VAL A 29 -1.19 -0.55 -3.42
C VAL A 29 0.21 -0.34 -3.95
N LEU A 30 1.21 -0.37 -3.07
CA LEU A 30 2.62 -0.25 -3.44
C LEU A 30 3.50 -0.93 -2.39
N GLU A 31 4.57 -1.61 -2.82
CA GLU A 31 5.54 -2.25 -1.93
C GLU A 31 6.92 -2.26 -2.57
N GLY A 32 7.95 -1.92 -1.82
CA GLY A 32 9.33 -1.99 -2.30
C GLY A 32 10.34 -1.28 -1.39
N PRO A 33 11.59 -1.16 -1.82
CA PRO A 33 12.64 -0.48 -1.08
C PRO A 33 12.26 0.98 -0.80
N VAL A 34 12.34 1.41 0.47
CA VAL A 34 11.88 2.74 0.90
C VAL A 34 12.49 3.87 0.08
N ARG A 35 13.80 3.80 -0.19
CA ARG A 35 14.51 4.85 -0.95
C ARG A 35 14.04 4.98 -2.40
N LYS A 36 13.65 3.85 -3.03
CA LYS A 36 13.11 3.85 -4.40
C LYS A 36 11.72 4.46 -4.44
N ILE A 37 10.83 4.03 -3.54
CA ILE A 37 9.45 4.51 -3.48
C ILE A 37 9.38 6.01 -3.18
N LEU A 38 10.23 6.52 -2.28
CA LEU A 38 10.27 7.95 -1.97
C LEU A 38 10.82 8.79 -3.12
N LYS A 39 11.71 8.22 -3.93
CA LYS A 39 12.29 8.90 -5.10
C LYS A 39 11.37 8.84 -6.32
N GLU A 40 10.77 7.68 -6.57
CA GLU A 40 9.93 7.40 -7.74
C GLU A 40 8.61 6.74 -7.31
N PRO A 41 7.64 7.50 -6.78
CA PRO A 41 6.35 6.98 -6.37
C PRO A 41 5.48 6.68 -7.59
N ILE A 42 5.47 5.44 -8.06
CA ILE A 42 4.76 4.99 -9.26
C ILE A 42 3.26 4.70 -9.06
N HIS A 43 2.74 4.89 -7.86
CA HIS A 43 1.31 4.81 -7.59
C HIS A 43 0.74 6.21 -7.33
N PRO A 44 -0.39 6.62 -7.95
CA PRO A 44 -0.96 7.97 -7.79
C PRO A 44 -1.23 8.34 -6.34
N TYR A 45 -1.73 7.41 -5.53
CA TYR A 45 -1.95 7.62 -4.09
C TYR A 45 -0.65 7.93 -3.35
N THR A 46 0.40 7.13 -3.57
CA THR A 46 1.72 7.35 -2.93
C THR A 46 2.34 8.68 -3.36
N HIS A 47 2.18 9.03 -4.64
CA HIS A 47 2.61 10.32 -5.16
C HIS A 47 1.88 11.48 -4.47
N GLY A 48 0.55 11.37 -4.28
CA GLY A 48 -0.24 12.35 -3.54
C GLY A 48 0.16 12.46 -2.08
N LEU A 49 0.42 11.32 -1.39
CA LEU A 49 0.92 11.31 -0.01
C LEU A 49 2.24 12.06 0.12
N LEU A 50 3.18 11.84 -0.80
CA LEU A 50 4.48 12.53 -0.78
C LEU A 50 4.36 14.02 -1.08
N LYS A 51 3.41 14.44 -1.92
CA LYS A 51 3.11 15.86 -2.19
C LYS A 51 2.45 16.57 -1.02
N SER A 52 1.70 15.85 -0.19
CA SER A 52 1.05 16.41 0.99
C SER A 52 1.99 16.62 2.18
N ILE A 53 3.26 16.19 2.11
CA ILE A 53 4.26 16.43 3.15
C ILE A 53 4.76 17.89 3.05
N PRO A 54 4.64 18.68 4.13
CA PRO A 54 5.18 20.05 4.14
C PRO A 54 6.69 20.03 3.89
N LYS A 55 7.14 20.76 2.88
CA LYS A 55 8.56 20.97 2.60
C LYS A 55 8.96 22.35 3.06
N LEU A 56 9.98 22.46 3.91
CA LEU A 56 10.51 23.74 4.41
C LEU A 56 11.02 24.69 3.32
N SER A 57 11.23 24.20 2.11
CA SER A 57 11.81 24.96 0.98
C SER A 57 10.80 25.43 -0.07
N LEU A 58 9.50 25.25 0.14
CA LEU A 58 8.46 25.66 -0.81
C LEU A 58 7.57 26.73 -0.18
N ASP A 59 7.52 27.90 -0.82
CA ASP A 59 6.51 28.92 -0.55
C ASP A 59 5.15 28.41 -1.07
N GLY A 60 4.32 27.92 -0.15
CA GLY A 60 2.96 27.47 -0.47
C GLY A 60 2.44 26.37 0.47
N LEU A 61 1.12 26.22 0.49
CA LEU A 61 0.49 25.12 1.21
C LEU A 61 0.70 23.79 0.44
N PRO A 62 0.91 22.68 1.15
CA PRO A 62 1.01 21.37 0.51
C PRO A 62 -0.25 21.04 -0.29
N ASP A 63 -0.10 20.38 -1.42
CA ASP A 63 -1.22 19.90 -2.22
C ASP A 63 -2.05 18.89 -1.41
N SER A 64 -3.32 19.17 -1.18
CA SER A 64 -4.22 18.23 -0.53
C SER A 64 -4.74 17.21 -1.55
N MET A 65 -4.78 15.95 -1.15
CA MET A 65 -5.36 14.89 -1.98
C MET A 65 -6.88 15.04 -2.00
N PRO A 66 -7.53 15.11 -3.18
CA PRO A 66 -8.98 15.30 -3.28
C PRO A 66 -9.77 14.12 -2.74
N GLY A 67 -10.98 14.38 -2.25
CA GLY A 67 -11.94 13.38 -1.80
C GLY A 67 -11.56 12.69 -0.49
N THR A 68 -12.40 11.73 -0.08
CA THR A 68 -12.24 10.95 1.16
C THR A 68 -11.98 9.48 0.84
N GLN A 69 -11.29 8.78 1.72
CA GLN A 69 -11.09 7.34 1.60
C GLN A 69 -12.45 6.60 1.75
N PRO A 70 -12.73 5.58 0.91
CA PRO A 70 -13.91 4.74 1.09
C PRO A 70 -13.83 3.99 2.44
N GLN A 71 -15.00 3.71 3.00
CA GLN A 71 -15.04 2.90 4.23
C GLN A 71 -14.54 1.48 3.95
N PRO A 72 -13.86 0.83 4.90
CA PRO A 72 -13.43 -0.55 4.77
C PRO A 72 -14.61 -1.45 4.39
N GLY A 73 -14.39 -2.35 3.42
CA GLY A 73 -15.43 -3.23 2.90
C GLY A 73 -16.42 -2.59 1.91
N HIS A 74 -16.34 -1.30 1.64
CA HIS A 74 -17.18 -0.58 0.66
C HIS A 74 -16.38 -0.19 -0.60
N VAL A 75 -15.41 -1.00 -0.97
CA VAL A 75 -14.66 -0.86 -2.22
C VAL A 75 -15.44 -1.59 -3.31
N GLY A 76 -15.74 -0.92 -4.43
CA GLY A 76 -16.38 -1.55 -5.59
C GLY A 76 -15.50 -2.61 -6.24
N GLU A 77 -15.96 -3.19 -7.36
CA GLU A 77 -15.22 -4.22 -8.12
C GLU A 77 -13.98 -3.66 -8.84
N GLY A 78 -13.88 -2.34 -8.99
CA GLY A 78 -12.76 -1.66 -9.65
C GLY A 78 -11.60 -1.33 -8.72
N CYS A 79 -10.71 -0.47 -9.20
CA CYS A 79 -9.59 0.06 -8.43
C CYS A 79 -10.09 0.84 -7.19
N SER A 80 -9.62 0.49 -6.01
CA SER A 80 -10.03 1.13 -4.75
C SER A 80 -9.73 2.62 -4.70
N PHE A 81 -8.74 3.09 -5.45
CA PHE A 81 -8.37 4.50 -5.54
C PHE A 81 -9.04 5.27 -6.70
N TYR A 82 -9.90 4.60 -7.51
CA TYR A 82 -10.50 5.16 -8.73
C TYR A 82 -11.07 6.56 -8.56
N ASN A 83 -11.92 6.79 -7.56
CA ASN A 83 -12.65 8.05 -7.35
C ASN A 83 -11.76 9.27 -7.00
N ARG A 84 -10.51 9.03 -6.59
CA ARG A 84 -9.54 10.05 -6.20
C ARG A 84 -8.35 10.15 -7.15
N CYS A 85 -8.32 9.28 -8.15
CA CYS A 85 -7.20 9.15 -9.07
C CYS A 85 -7.34 10.08 -10.27
N ASN A 86 -6.39 10.97 -10.46
CA ASN A 86 -6.37 11.92 -11.58
C ASN A 86 -6.00 11.31 -12.94
N ILE A 87 -5.55 10.04 -12.96
CA ILE A 87 -5.18 9.31 -14.18
C ILE A 87 -6.04 8.06 -14.42
N SER A 88 -7.15 7.93 -13.67
CA SER A 88 -8.07 6.78 -13.82
C SER A 88 -8.85 6.83 -15.14
N ASP A 89 -9.26 5.65 -15.60
CA ASP A 89 -10.09 5.45 -16.79
C ASP A 89 -11.21 4.42 -16.52
N GLU A 90 -12.01 4.10 -17.53
CA GLU A 90 -13.11 3.13 -17.44
C GLU A 90 -12.63 1.71 -17.05
N LYS A 91 -11.40 1.33 -17.44
CA LYS A 91 -10.81 0.05 -17.01
C LYS A 91 -10.59 0.02 -15.50
N CYS A 92 -10.10 1.12 -14.94
CA CYS A 92 -9.91 1.26 -13.49
C CYS A 92 -11.24 1.20 -12.72
N LYS A 93 -12.33 1.67 -13.33
CA LYS A 93 -13.67 1.60 -12.75
C LYS A 93 -14.24 0.18 -12.75
N ALA A 94 -14.01 -0.54 -13.85
CA ALA A 94 -14.62 -1.86 -14.07
C ALA A 94 -13.85 -3.01 -13.42
N THR A 95 -12.54 -2.88 -13.21
CA THR A 95 -11.68 -3.98 -12.78
C THR A 95 -10.61 -3.50 -11.81
N ALA A 96 -10.42 -4.23 -10.71
CA ALA A 96 -9.32 -3.99 -9.78
C ALA A 96 -7.98 -4.44 -10.40
N PRO A 97 -6.93 -3.60 -10.37
CA PRO A 97 -5.60 -4.02 -10.79
C PRO A 97 -5.01 -5.04 -9.79
N LYS A 98 -4.22 -5.98 -10.29
CA LYS A 98 -3.42 -6.88 -9.45
C LYS A 98 -2.17 -6.16 -8.92
N LEU A 99 -1.60 -6.70 -7.86
CA LEU A 99 -0.31 -6.24 -7.35
C LEU A 99 0.80 -6.87 -8.18
N ASP A 100 1.31 -6.16 -9.18
CA ASP A 100 2.27 -6.66 -10.15
C ASP A 100 3.68 -6.13 -9.86
N TYR A 101 4.70 -6.97 -10.08
CA TYR A 101 6.10 -6.61 -9.89
C TYR A 101 6.66 -5.86 -11.10
N VAL A 102 7.19 -4.67 -10.86
CA VAL A 102 7.86 -3.84 -11.86
C VAL A 102 9.38 -3.96 -11.71
N LYS A 103 10.00 -4.85 -12.49
CA LYS A 103 11.43 -5.20 -12.41
C LYS A 103 12.36 -3.97 -12.49
N LYS A 104 12.04 -2.98 -13.33
CA LYS A 104 12.88 -1.78 -13.55
C LYS A 104 13.14 -1.00 -12.26
N ILE A 105 12.20 -0.96 -11.35
CA ILE A 105 12.26 -0.20 -10.10
C ILE A 105 12.22 -1.08 -8.86
N ASP A 106 12.18 -2.42 -9.02
CA ASP A 106 12.17 -3.39 -7.94
C ASP A 106 11.04 -3.11 -6.92
N THR A 107 9.83 -2.94 -7.44
CA THR A 107 8.67 -2.50 -6.66
C THR A 107 7.42 -3.19 -7.15
N TYR A 108 6.57 -3.64 -6.24
CA TYR A 108 5.23 -4.13 -6.56
C TYR A 108 4.26 -2.95 -6.59
N VAL A 109 3.36 -2.90 -7.57
CA VAL A 109 2.36 -1.84 -7.72
C VAL A 109 1.01 -2.37 -8.15
N ARG A 110 -0.05 -1.90 -7.52
CA ARG A 110 -1.44 -2.19 -7.85
C ARG A 110 -2.02 -1.04 -8.68
N CYS A 111 -1.56 -0.88 -9.93
CA CYS A 111 -2.00 0.20 -10.81
C CYS A 111 -1.80 -0.14 -12.28
N PHE A 112 -2.85 -0.02 -13.13
CA PHE A 112 -2.75 -0.20 -14.58
C PHE A 112 -1.91 0.89 -15.25
N HIS A 113 -1.84 2.07 -14.67
CA HIS A 113 -1.24 3.27 -15.26
C HIS A 113 -0.01 3.76 -14.51
N HIS A 114 0.69 2.88 -13.79
CA HIS A 114 1.87 3.25 -13.01
C HIS A 114 2.95 4.00 -13.83
N HIS A 115 3.03 3.72 -15.14
CA HIS A 115 3.96 4.39 -16.07
C HIS A 115 3.57 5.85 -16.40
N LYS A 116 2.34 6.28 -16.08
CA LYS A 116 1.86 7.66 -16.28
C LYS A 116 2.07 8.55 -15.05
N VAL A 117 2.50 7.98 -13.92
CA VAL A 117 2.79 8.76 -12.72
C VAL A 117 4.14 9.45 -12.91
N THR A 118 4.11 10.72 -13.28
CA THR A 118 5.31 11.55 -13.49
C THR A 118 5.76 12.19 -12.19
N THR A 119 7.01 11.99 -11.83
CA THR A 119 7.69 12.81 -10.84
C THR A 119 8.35 14.00 -11.55
N GLU A 120 8.33 15.18 -10.95
CA GLU A 120 8.86 16.42 -11.55
C GLU A 120 10.36 16.35 -11.97
N LYS A 121 11.02 15.20 -11.73
CA LYS A 121 12.43 14.95 -12.06
C LYS A 121 12.67 14.15 -13.35
N ASP A 122 11.63 13.73 -14.07
CA ASP A 122 11.78 12.84 -15.25
C ASP A 122 12.32 13.51 -16.52
N LYS A 123 12.91 14.72 -16.43
CA LYS A 123 13.59 15.31 -17.60
C LYS A 123 15.06 14.94 -17.74
N ASN A 124 15.69 14.31 -16.74
CA ASN A 124 17.09 13.87 -16.89
C ASN A 124 17.37 12.71 -15.95
N ILE A 125 17.46 11.50 -16.42
CA ILE A 125 18.46 10.49 -16.02
C ILE A 125 18.18 9.19 -16.79
N SER A 126 19.08 8.91 -17.75
CA SER A 126 19.27 7.60 -18.36
C SER A 126 20.02 6.67 -17.42
N SER A 127 19.55 5.41 -17.41
CA SER A 127 20.26 4.15 -17.11
C SER A 127 21.48 4.15 -16.17
N ASN A 128 21.41 3.27 -15.13
CA ASN A 128 22.47 2.26 -14.92
C ASN A 128 22.05 1.15 -13.94
N ASN A 129 22.19 -0.05 -14.46
CA ASN A 129 22.47 -1.38 -13.87
C ASN A 129 21.82 -1.84 -12.57
N SER A 130 20.96 -2.82 -12.77
CA SER A 130 20.42 -3.76 -11.77
C SER A 130 21.44 -4.87 -11.50
N GLN A 131 21.91 -5.02 -10.27
CA GLN A 131 22.51 -6.27 -9.80
C GLN A 131 21.40 -7.15 -9.23
N GLU A 132 21.32 -8.37 -9.76
CA GLU A 132 20.45 -9.44 -9.24
C GLU A 132 20.87 -9.83 -7.84
N LYS A 133 20.00 -9.60 -6.85
CA LYS A 133 20.18 -10.13 -5.49
C LYS A 133 19.62 -11.55 -5.45
N LYS A 134 20.49 -12.53 -5.18
CA LYS A 134 20.13 -13.93 -4.88
C LYS A 134 19.14 -13.95 -3.71
N ILE A 135 18.12 -14.79 -3.86
CA ILE A 135 17.12 -15.10 -2.82
C ILE A 135 17.84 -15.81 -1.69
N ASP A 136 17.99 -15.14 -0.56
CA ASP A 136 18.57 -15.72 0.66
C ASP A 136 17.42 -16.17 1.56
N ILE A 137 17.41 -17.47 1.88
CA ILE A 137 16.34 -18.19 2.58
C ILE A 137 16.47 -17.89 4.09
N ASN A 138 16.06 -16.71 4.52
CA ASN A 138 15.95 -16.35 5.94
C ASN A 138 14.64 -15.61 6.22
N GLU A 139 13.54 -16.17 5.71
CA GLU A 139 12.20 -15.67 6.01
C GLU A 139 11.82 -16.01 7.44
N ILE A 140 11.41 -15.03 8.22
CA ILE A 140 10.92 -15.22 9.59
C ILE A 140 9.40 -15.09 9.70
N LEU A 141 8.78 -14.43 8.73
CA LEU A 141 7.33 -14.32 8.61
C LEU A 141 6.94 -14.34 7.14
N ASN A 142 5.97 -15.19 6.80
CA ASN A 142 5.35 -15.23 5.49
C ASN A 142 3.83 -15.24 5.64
N LEU A 143 3.17 -14.18 5.23
CA LEU A 143 1.72 -14.07 5.11
C LEU A 143 1.38 -14.27 3.64
N THR A 144 0.55 -15.25 3.33
CA THR A 144 0.14 -15.55 1.96
C THR A 144 -1.37 -15.53 1.89
N ASP A 145 -1.91 -14.69 0.99
CA ASP A 145 -3.33 -14.57 0.66
C ASP A 145 -4.23 -14.36 1.89
N ILE A 146 -3.79 -13.50 2.80
CA ILE A 146 -4.51 -13.20 4.05
C ILE A 146 -5.63 -12.20 3.78
N SER A 147 -6.85 -12.59 4.17
CA SER A 147 -8.03 -11.73 4.20
C SER A 147 -8.63 -11.71 5.59
N ILE A 148 -8.94 -10.53 6.12
CA ILE A 148 -9.42 -10.32 7.49
C ILE A 148 -10.77 -9.61 7.46
N SER A 149 -11.78 -10.25 8.01
CA SER A 149 -13.12 -9.70 8.22
C SER A 149 -13.42 -9.56 9.70
N TYR A 150 -13.98 -8.43 10.09
CA TYR A 150 -14.60 -8.29 11.40
C TYR A 150 -16.10 -8.61 11.25
N ALA A 151 -16.49 -9.85 11.49
CA ALA A 151 -17.90 -10.23 11.54
C ALA A 151 -18.56 -9.53 12.72
N LYS A 152 -19.44 -8.58 12.48
CA LYS A 152 -20.45 -8.19 13.46
C LYS A 152 -21.51 -9.31 13.45
N GLN A 153 -21.27 -10.38 14.19
CA GLN A 153 -22.34 -11.35 14.45
C GLN A 153 -23.41 -10.66 15.31
N SER A 154 -24.52 -10.31 14.67
CA SER A 154 -25.74 -9.97 15.41
C SER A 154 -26.23 -11.23 16.08
N PHE A 155 -26.76 -11.13 17.31
CA PHE A 155 -27.36 -12.27 18.04
C PHE A 155 -28.43 -13.00 17.23
N LEU A 156 -29.08 -12.32 16.29
CA LEU A 156 -30.08 -12.87 15.37
C LEU A 156 -29.45 -13.69 14.22
N ASP A 157 -28.24 -13.36 13.77
CA ASP A 157 -27.53 -14.06 12.70
C ASP A 157 -27.01 -15.43 13.17
N GLN A 158 -26.69 -15.57 14.46
CA GLN A 158 -26.34 -16.86 15.07
C GLN A 158 -27.54 -17.83 15.11
N MET A 159 -28.76 -17.29 15.25
CA MET A 159 -29.97 -18.11 15.38
C MET A 159 -30.49 -18.63 14.02
N PHE A 160 -30.12 -17.97 12.91
CA PHE A 160 -30.56 -18.31 11.57
C PHE A 160 -29.46 -18.88 10.67
N ASN A 161 -28.28 -19.19 11.18
CA ASN A 161 -27.16 -19.78 10.43
C ASN A 161 -26.86 -19.02 9.10
N LYS A 162 -27.12 -17.72 9.05
CA LYS A 162 -26.91 -16.88 7.88
C LYS A 162 -25.48 -16.38 7.90
N ILE A 163 -24.62 -16.98 7.08
CA ILE A 163 -23.28 -16.44 6.76
C ILE A 163 -23.54 -15.16 5.96
N THR A 164 -23.53 -14.01 6.64
CA THR A 164 -23.49 -12.72 5.95
C THR A 164 -22.09 -12.57 5.38
N ASP A 165 -21.99 -12.57 4.06
CA ASP A 165 -20.79 -12.19 3.32
C ASP A 165 -20.39 -10.75 3.70
N SER A 166 -19.66 -10.62 4.80
CA SER A 166 -19.06 -9.35 5.15
C SER A 166 -17.82 -9.16 4.29
N ASN A 167 -17.85 -8.16 3.40
CA ASN A 167 -16.66 -7.78 2.65
C ASN A 167 -15.46 -7.65 3.60
N PRO A 168 -14.32 -8.26 3.29
CA PRO A 168 -13.16 -8.24 4.17
C PRO A 168 -12.67 -6.80 4.38
N THR A 169 -12.29 -6.48 5.62
CA THR A 169 -11.67 -5.20 5.97
C THR A 169 -10.29 -5.05 5.33
N VAL A 170 -9.61 -6.17 5.19
CA VAL A 170 -8.30 -6.32 4.53
C VAL A 170 -8.37 -7.56 3.66
N LYS A 171 -7.89 -7.50 2.42
CA LYS A 171 -7.94 -8.63 1.48
C LYS A 171 -6.64 -8.78 0.69
N ASP A 172 -6.36 -10.00 0.25
CA ASP A 172 -5.27 -10.37 -0.65
C ASP A 172 -3.90 -9.86 -0.17
N ILE A 173 -3.64 -9.95 1.15
CA ILE A 173 -2.40 -9.50 1.75
C ILE A 173 -1.35 -10.59 1.65
N ASN A 174 -0.24 -10.24 0.99
CA ASN A 174 0.95 -11.07 0.90
C ASN A 174 2.12 -10.24 1.44
N ILE A 175 2.71 -10.66 2.55
CA ILE A 175 3.84 -10.00 3.20
C ILE A 175 4.87 -11.04 3.60
N ASN A 176 6.10 -10.83 3.19
CA ASN A 176 7.24 -11.63 3.55
C ASN A 176 8.25 -10.76 4.30
N ILE A 177 8.75 -11.23 5.45
CA ILE A 177 9.72 -10.50 6.28
C ILE A 177 10.96 -11.38 6.48
N LYS A 178 12.12 -10.82 6.15
CA LYS A 178 13.42 -11.48 6.32
C LYS A 178 14.02 -11.18 7.69
N LYS A 179 14.91 -12.05 8.13
CA LYS A 179 15.65 -11.84 9.37
C LYS A 179 16.46 -10.53 9.32
N GLY A 180 16.26 -9.67 10.32
CA GLY A 180 16.92 -8.36 10.41
C GLY A 180 16.31 -7.27 9.56
N GLU A 181 15.26 -7.55 8.79
CA GLU A 181 14.59 -6.55 7.95
C GLU A 181 13.61 -5.70 8.77
N THR A 182 13.57 -4.40 8.49
CA THR A 182 12.57 -3.46 9.04
C THR A 182 11.61 -3.03 7.94
N ILE A 183 10.32 -3.34 8.12
CA ILE A 183 9.26 -2.99 7.16
C ILE A 183 8.36 -1.91 7.76
N ALA A 184 8.02 -0.91 6.96
CA ALA A 184 7.01 0.08 7.31
C ALA A 184 5.67 -0.20 6.62
N LEU A 185 4.59 -0.15 7.39
CA LEU A 185 3.21 -0.11 6.90
C LEU A 185 2.71 1.34 6.89
N VAL A 186 2.39 1.86 5.72
CA VAL A 186 2.00 3.26 5.50
C VAL A 186 0.62 3.34 4.86
N GLY A 187 -0.11 4.39 5.16
CA GLY A 187 -1.42 4.68 4.57
C GLY A 187 -2.27 5.55 5.47
N GLU A 188 -3.38 6.05 4.97
CA GLU A 188 -4.34 6.86 5.74
C GLU A 188 -4.98 6.08 6.89
N SER A 189 -5.62 6.77 7.84
CA SER A 189 -6.40 6.14 8.91
C SER A 189 -7.51 5.27 8.29
N GLY A 190 -7.72 4.06 8.83
CA GLY A 190 -8.70 3.12 8.30
C GLY A 190 -8.22 2.26 7.11
N SER A 191 -6.97 2.39 6.64
CA SER A 191 -6.44 1.57 5.53
C SER A 191 -6.15 0.11 5.87
N GLY A 192 -6.34 -0.32 7.13
CA GLY A 192 -6.14 -1.73 7.55
C GLY A 192 -4.80 -2.04 8.21
N LYS A 193 -3.90 -1.06 8.39
CA LYS A 193 -2.56 -1.27 8.99
C LYS A 193 -2.59 -1.94 10.36
N SER A 194 -3.41 -1.40 11.27
CA SER A 194 -3.55 -1.95 12.63
C SER A 194 -4.18 -3.34 12.63
N THR A 195 -5.02 -3.64 11.65
CA THR A 195 -5.62 -4.96 11.47
C THR A 195 -4.55 -5.99 11.11
N ILE A 196 -3.67 -5.66 10.14
CA ILE A 196 -2.55 -6.52 9.76
C ILE A 196 -1.59 -6.70 10.94
N LEU A 197 -1.23 -5.62 11.65
CA LEU A 197 -0.31 -5.69 12.78
C LEU A 197 -0.84 -6.60 13.89
N LYS A 198 -2.14 -6.48 14.24
CA LYS A 198 -2.78 -7.37 15.21
C LYS A 198 -2.77 -8.83 14.76
N SER A 199 -3.06 -9.08 13.48
CA SER A 199 -3.03 -10.43 12.92
C SER A 199 -1.62 -11.06 13.00
N ILE A 200 -0.56 -10.29 12.74
CA ILE A 200 0.82 -10.73 12.89
C ILE A 200 1.14 -11.05 14.37
N ALA A 201 0.61 -10.26 15.30
CA ALA A 201 0.82 -10.44 16.74
C ALA A 201 -0.05 -11.55 17.35
N GLY A 202 -0.97 -12.16 16.59
CA GLY A 202 -1.90 -13.17 17.09
C GLY A 202 -3.02 -12.62 17.98
N LEU A 203 -3.44 -11.36 17.78
CA LEU A 203 -4.45 -10.65 18.55
C LEU A 203 -5.76 -10.49 17.76
#